data_c1d9ac732c01121e80e1e4699956ad9e
#
_entry.id   c1d9ac732c01121e80e1e4699956ad9e
#
_cell.length_a   1.000
_cell.length_b   1.000
_cell.length_c   1.000
_cell.angle_alpha   90.00
_cell.angle_beta   90.00
_cell.angle_gamma   90.00
#
_symmetry.space_group_name_H-M   'P 1'
#
loop_
_entity.id
_entity.type
_entity.pdbx_description
1 polymer ?
#
loop_
_entity_poly.entity_id
_entity_poly.type
_entity_poly.pdbx_seq_one_letter_code
_entity_poly.pdbx_strand_id
1 'polypeptide(L)'
;MTNNYKWDLSKLYTGYDDPIFLKDYDQLVNYKIENVNTDISFKQLEEIKDLEYRLRLYVTLRLSVEANNEDAILWSSKVLSACAVAANQMNELWTWILEDREIKQSNYYSTYKFIIEEKLNNAKHTLPLEQQEILNLIYPTSKKAFSDMYYALTGNAKANYRGNSLPLTQVKNMCHDNDSNVRKDAFLAELEAYKPIETPLAFAVSAIKKQQLIEARLLGYKDPLEKMLIESRMSSKTLDAMMTSIQKYLPVFREYLRTKAKMLGYDNGLPWYEIYATLQDCDFNFSIEDCESYILDAFEKVGENLHEMTKTAFHEHWIDYPTYEGKQPG
;
A
#
# COMPACT_ATOMS: atom_id res chain seq x y z
N MET A 1 33.42 3.12 -14.32
CA MET A 1 32.54 3.96 -13.48
C MET A 1 31.57 3.00 -12.81
N THR A 2 31.61 2.86 -11.49
CA THR A 2 30.62 2.04 -10.77
C THR A 2 29.29 2.75 -10.92
N ASN A 3 28.38 2.19 -11.72
CA ASN A 3 27.01 2.70 -11.84
C ASN A 3 26.43 2.74 -10.44
N ASN A 4 26.06 3.94 -9.98
CA ASN A 4 25.42 4.09 -8.69
C ASN A 4 23.93 3.78 -8.88
N TYR A 5 23.55 2.52 -8.63
CA TYR A 5 22.16 2.06 -8.74
C TYR A 5 21.30 2.40 -7.51
N LYS A 6 21.78 3.27 -6.63
CA LYS A 6 21.02 3.82 -5.52
C LYS A 6 20.26 5.05 -5.99
N TRP A 7 19.09 5.25 -5.42
CA TRP A 7 18.31 6.46 -5.73
C TRP A 7 18.97 7.74 -5.20
N ASP A 8 18.64 8.85 -5.85
CA ASP A 8 19.02 10.20 -5.44
C ASP A 8 17.80 10.94 -4.90
N LEU A 9 17.80 11.25 -3.61
CA LEU A 9 16.75 12.00 -2.93
C LEU A 9 17.07 13.49 -2.77
N SER A 10 18.18 13.97 -3.34
CA SER A 10 18.63 15.37 -3.20
C SER A 10 17.67 16.40 -3.76
N LYS A 11 16.75 15.99 -4.67
CA LYS A 11 15.66 16.84 -5.14
C LYS A 11 14.60 17.14 -4.08
N LEU A 12 14.49 16.27 -3.05
CA LEU A 12 13.67 16.56 -1.88
C LEU A 12 14.48 17.36 -0.88
N TYR A 13 15.54 16.74 -0.34
CA TYR A 13 16.50 17.35 0.58
C TYR A 13 17.84 16.65 0.50
N THR A 14 18.93 17.38 0.74
CA THR A 14 20.31 16.85 0.64
C THR A 14 20.75 16.04 1.87
N GLY A 15 20.06 16.19 3.00
CA GLY A 15 20.37 15.52 4.26
C GLY A 15 19.41 15.93 5.37
N TYR A 16 19.59 15.37 6.56
CA TYR A 16 18.83 15.79 7.76
C TYR A 16 19.33 17.13 8.34
N ASP A 17 20.50 17.56 7.93
CA ASP A 17 21.12 18.86 8.23
C ASP A 17 20.88 19.93 7.14
N ASP A 18 20.15 19.56 6.07
CA ASP A 18 19.75 20.50 5.04
C ASP A 18 18.95 21.66 5.64
N PRO A 19 19.38 22.92 5.44
CA PRO A 19 18.68 24.09 5.97
C PRO A 19 17.20 24.17 5.51
N ILE A 20 16.88 23.64 4.33
CA ILE A 20 15.51 23.62 3.81
C ILE A 20 14.69 22.59 4.58
N PHE A 21 15.25 21.39 4.81
CA PHE A 21 14.58 20.34 5.60
C PHE A 21 14.29 20.83 7.03
N LEU A 22 15.27 21.43 7.69
CA LEU A 22 15.10 21.95 9.04
C LEU A 22 14.09 23.09 9.10
N LYS A 23 14.09 23.98 8.12
CA LYS A 23 13.12 25.06 8.00
C LYS A 23 11.71 24.53 7.80
N ASP A 24 11.51 23.59 6.86
CA ASP A 24 10.22 23.01 6.57
C ASP A 24 9.68 22.23 7.79
N TYR A 25 10.54 21.52 8.50
CA TYR A 25 10.17 20.83 9.74
C TYR A 25 9.75 21.82 10.83
N ASP A 26 10.53 22.90 11.07
CA ASP A 26 10.18 23.94 12.04
C ASP A 26 8.86 24.63 11.67
N GLN A 27 8.67 24.92 10.39
CA GLN A 27 7.42 25.49 9.88
C GLN A 27 6.23 24.56 10.12
N LEU A 28 6.36 23.24 9.88
CA LEU A 28 5.29 22.27 10.13
C LEU A 28 4.94 22.17 11.63
N VAL A 29 5.97 22.08 12.49
CA VAL A 29 5.79 21.96 13.95
C VAL A 29 5.13 23.20 14.55
N ASN A 30 5.48 24.40 14.07
CA ASN A 30 5.01 25.68 14.59
C ASN A 30 3.85 26.26 13.77
N TYR A 31 3.31 25.51 12.81
CA TYR A 31 2.21 26.00 11.97
C TYR A 31 0.99 26.37 12.82
N LYS A 32 0.43 27.53 12.55
CA LYS A 32 -0.79 28.01 13.23
C LYS A 32 -1.89 28.23 12.21
N ILE A 33 -3.00 27.54 12.42
CA ILE A 33 -4.19 27.72 11.60
C ILE A 33 -5.04 28.87 12.13
N GLU A 34 -5.71 29.58 11.22
CA GLU A 34 -6.58 30.71 11.51
C GLU A 34 -7.93 30.53 10.80
N ASN A 35 -9.02 30.70 11.54
CA ASN A 35 -10.37 30.66 10.97
C ASN A 35 -10.78 32.08 10.51
N VAL A 36 -10.41 32.44 9.29
CA VAL A 36 -10.73 33.75 8.70
C VAL A 36 -11.87 33.62 7.68
N ASN A 37 -11.68 32.79 6.67
CA ASN A 37 -12.67 32.45 5.65
C ASN A 37 -12.28 31.19 4.90
N THR A 38 -13.18 30.63 4.10
CA THR A 38 -13.00 29.39 3.37
C THR A 38 -11.80 29.40 2.44
N ASP A 39 -11.54 30.46 1.70
CA ASP A 39 -10.39 30.55 0.80
C ASP A 39 -9.05 30.50 1.54
N ILE A 40 -8.96 31.19 2.70
CA ILE A 40 -7.78 31.13 3.56
C ILE A 40 -7.62 29.72 4.16
N SER A 41 -8.71 29.09 4.60
CA SER A 41 -8.68 27.72 5.10
C SER A 41 -8.18 26.72 4.06
N PHE A 42 -8.59 26.85 2.80
CA PHE A 42 -8.05 26.02 1.71
C PHE A 42 -6.55 26.27 1.47
N LYS A 43 -6.13 27.54 1.47
CA LYS A 43 -4.71 27.89 1.31
C LYS A 43 -3.85 27.26 2.43
N GLN A 44 -4.28 27.39 3.67
CA GLN A 44 -3.60 26.77 4.83
C GLN A 44 -3.59 25.25 4.70
N LEU A 45 -4.68 24.64 4.23
CA LEU A 45 -4.75 23.20 4.00
C LEU A 45 -3.72 22.72 2.96
N GLU A 46 -3.56 23.47 1.85
CA GLU A 46 -2.55 23.17 0.83
C GLU A 46 -1.13 23.31 1.39
N GLU A 47 -0.85 24.39 2.12
CA GLU A 47 0.46 24.66 2.71
C GLU A 47 0.87 23.56 3.71
N ILE A 48 -0.03 23.19 4.64
CA ILE A 48 0.23 22.11 5.62
C ILE A 48 0.45 20.79 4.88
N LYS A 49 -0.39 20.51 3.87
CA LYS A 49 -0.34 19.26 3.12
C LYS A 49 0.96 19.12 2.34
N ASP A 50 1.43 20.19 1.74
CA ASP A 50 2.70 20.21 0.99
C ASP A 50 3.90 19.97 1.92
N LEU A 51 3.96 20.66 3.06
CA LEU A 51 5.00 20.47 4.07
C LEU A 51 4.98 19.03 4.62
N GLU A 52 3.80 18.55 5.04
CA GLU A 52 3.61 17.20 5.57
C GLU A 52 4.06 16.15 4.56
N TYR A 53 3.65 16.30 3.30
CA TYR A 53 3.94 15.31 2.27
C TYR A 53 5.44 15.24 1.94
N ARG A 54 6.11 16.39 1.75
CA ARG A 54 7.55 16.43 1.42
C ARG A 54 8.40 15.86 2.55
N LEU A 55 8.16 16.29 3.78
CA LEU A 55 8.91 15.82 4.94
C LEU A 55 8.68 14.33 5.19
N ARG A 56 7.43 13.88 5.20
CA ARG A 56 7.07 12.48 5.42
C ARG A 56 7.62 11.57 4.33
N LEU A 57 7.51 11.98 3.06
CA LEU A 57 8.05 11.22 1.94
C LEU A 57 9.56 11.05 2.10
N TYR A 58 10.30 12.12 2.36
CA TYR A 58 11.75 12.07 2.52
C TYR A 58 12.18 11.11 3.64
N VAL A 59 11.65 11.28 4.86
CA VAL A 59 12.06 10.42 5.98
C VAL A 59 11.65 8.97 5.79
N THR A 60 10.52 8.71 5.12
CA THR A 60 10.06 7.34 4.81
C THR A 60 10.98 6.67 3.80
N LEU A 61 11.34 7.37 2.72
CA LEU A 61 12.25 6.87 1.71
C LEU A 61 13.66 6.64 2.30
N ARG A 62 14.18 7.57 3.10
CA ARG A 62 15.47 7.40 3.79
C ARG A 62 15.45 6.19 4.72
N LEU A 63 14.43 6.05 5.56
CA LEU A 63 14.31 4.91 6.49
C LEU A 63 14.19 3.57 5.76
N SER A 64 13.57 3.54 4.57
CA SER A 64 13.43 2.30 3.80
C SER A 64 14.75 1.74 3.28
N VAL A 65 15.77 2.58 3.12
CA VAL A 65 17.12 2.19 2.66
C VAL A 65 18.18 2.27 3.75
N GLU A 66 17.86 2.85 4.90
CA GLU A 66 18.76 3.07 6.03
C GLU A 66 18.11 2.66 7.37
N ALA A 67 17.42 1.50 7.38
CA ALA A 67 16.61 1.07 8.53
C ALA A 67 17.38 0.92 9.84
N ASN A 68 18.71 0.73 9.78
CA ASN A 68 19.59 0.63 10.94
C ASN A 68 20.30 1.94 11.30
N ASN A 69 20.04 3.03 10.58
CA ASN A 69 20.66 4.33 10.82
C ASN A 69 19.89 5.08 11.93
N GLU A 70 20.60 5.48 12.99
CA GLU A 70 20.00 6.16 14.14
C GLU A 70 19.35 7.50 13.79
N ASP A 71 19.97 8.29 12.90
CA ASP A 71 19.41 9.57 12.44
C ASP A 71 18.14 9.35 11.60
N ALA A 72 18.12 8.33 10.74
CA ALA A 72 16.94 7.99 9.94
C ALA A 72 15.76 7.58 10.85
N ILE A 73 16.00 6.77 11.86
CA ILE A 73 15.00 6.36 12.85
C ILE A 73 14.50 7.58 13.65
N LEU A 74 15.43 8.41 14.15
CA LEU A 74 15.13 9.59 14.96
C LEU A 74 14.27 10.59 14.17
N TRP A 75 14.72 10.96 12.95
CA TRP A 75 14.00 11.94 12.15
C TRP A 75 12.68 11.43 11.62
N SER A 76 12.60 10.14 11.28
CA SER A 76 11.32 9.52 10.93
C SER A 76 10.30 9.64 12.08
N SER A 77 10.72 9.34 13.32
CA SER A 77 9.86 9.48 14.50
C SER A 77 9.44 10.94 14.74
N LYS A 78 10.36 11.89 14.66
CA LYS A 78 10.06 13.33 14.84
C LYS A 78 9.07 13.83 13.79
N VAL A 79 9.33 13.56 12.52
CA VAL A 79 8.48 14.03 11.42
C VAL A 79 7.10 13.38 11.49
N LEU A 80 7.01 12.06 11.74
CA LEU A 80 5.71 11.38 11.86
C LEU A 80 4.88 11.92 13.03
N SER A 81 5.54 12.30 14.14
CA SER A 81 4.85 12.95 15.26
C SER A 81 4.32 14.34 14.88
N ALA A 82 5.10 15.14 14.15
CA ALA A 82 4.65 16.43 13.62
C ALA A 82 3.49 16.26 12.61
N CYS A 83 3.57 15.25 11.74
CA CYS A 83 2.48 14.91 10.80
C CYS A 83 1.17 14.56 11.52
N ALA A 84 1.22 13.89 12.67
CA ALA A 84 0.04 13.58 13.46
C ALA A 84 -0.65 14.86 13.99
N VAL A 85 0.13 15.86 14.42
CA VAL A 85 -0.41 17.17 14.81
C VAL A 85 -0.98 17.90 13.61
N ALA A 86 -0.27 17.93 12.49
CA ALA A 86 -0.73 18.53 11.24
C ALA A 86 -2.03 17.90 10.72
N ALA A 87 -2.20 16.58 10.88
CA ALA A 87 -3.43 15.89 10.53
C ALA A 87 -4.65 16.41 11.33
N ASN A 88 -4.48 16.71 12.62
CA ASN A 88 -5.53 17.31 13.44
C ASN A 88 -5.88 18.72 12.96
N GLN A 89 -4.89 19.54 12.65
CA GLN A 89 -5.09 20.87 12.09
C GLN A 89 -5.82 20.82 10.73
N MET A 90 -5.43 19.92 9.84
CA MET A 90 -6.14 19.70 8.57
C MET A 90 -7.60 19.27 8.77
N ASN A 91 -7.87 18.45 9.77
CA ASN A 91 -9.27 18.07 10.11
C ASN A 91 -10.08 19.26 10.60
N GLU A 92 -9.48 20.14 11.40
CA GLU A 92 -10.12 21.37 11.87
C GLU A 92 -10.41 22.34 10.71
N LEU A 93 -9.44 22.55 9.81
CA LEU A 93 -9.64 23.33 8.58
C LEU A 93 -10.77 22.76 7.72
N TRP A 94 -10.82 21.44 7.54
CA TRP A 94 -11.92 20.81 6.83
C TRP A 94 -13.27 21.02 7.52
N THR A 95 -13.33 21.03 8.84
CA THR A 95 -14.57 21.33 9.59
C THR A 95 -15.05 22.73 9.26
N TRP A 96 -14.18 23.74 9.34
CA TRP A 96 -14.53 25.12 8.99
C TRP A 96 -14.99 25.27 7.53
N ILE A 97 -14.28 24.62 6.58
CA ILE A 97 -14.64 24.62 5.16
C ILE A 97 -16.04 24.02 4.93
N LEU A 98 -16.36 22.90 5.58
CA LEU A 98 -17.63 22.20 5.36
C LEU A 98 -18.81 22.85 6.09
N GLU A 99 -18.58 23.63 7.14
CA GLU A 99 -19.59 24.41 7.85
C GLU A 99 -19.98 25.71 7.11
N ASP A 100 -19.12 26.17 6.17
CA ASP A 100 -19.41 27.37 5.39
C ASP A 100 -20.58 27.15 4.43
N ARG A 101 -21.68 27.86 4.64
CA ARG A 101 -22.88 27.80 3.79
C ARG A 101 -22.65 28.36 2.38
N GLU A 102 -21.64 29.19 2.23
CA GLU A 102 -21.29 29.85 0.96
C GLU A 102 -20.09 29.19 0.26
N ILE A 103 -19.70 28.00 0.69
CA ILE A 103 -18.55 27.25 0.13
C ILE A 103 -18.52 27.19 -1.40
N LYS A 104 -19.71 27.20 -2.05
CA LYS A 104 -19.82 27.19 -3.52
C LYS A 104 -19.36 28.47 -4.19
N GLN A 105 -19.20 29.56 -3.43
CA GLN A 105 -18.69 30.85 -3.91
C GLN A 105 -17.17 30.94 -3.78
N SER A 106 -16.52 30.03 -3.06
CA SER A 106 -15.07 29.95 -2.92
C SER A 106 -14.39 29.75 -4.27
N ASN A 107 -13.25 30.42 -4.48
CA ASN A 107 -12.39 30.25 -5.65
C ASN A 107 -11.85 28.81 -5.77
N TYR A 108 -11.76 28.09 -4.65
CA TYR A 108 -11.30 26.69 -4.57
C TYR A 108 -12.38 25.66 -4.86
N TYR A 109 -13.67 26.06 -4.85
CA TYR A 109 -14.78 25.09 -4.98
C TYR A 109 -14.70 24.28 -6.28
N SER A 110 -14.40 24.92 -7.41
CA SER A 110 -14.30 24.21 -8.70
C SER A 110 -13.19 23.16 -8.72
N THR A 111 -12.05 23.47 -8.11
CA THR A 111 -10.88 22.60 -8.04
C THR A 111 -11.11 21.44 -7.08
N TYR A 112 -11.70 21.71 -5.92
CA TYR A 112 -11.90 20.71 -4.84
C TYR A 112 -13.30 20.15 -4.76
N LYS A 113 -14.16 20.42 -5.75
CA LYS A 113 -15.57 20.02 -5.77
C LYS A 113 -15.78 18.56 -5.39
N PHE A 114 -15.03 17.67 -6.01
CA PHE A 114 -15.13 16.23 -5.76
C PHE A 114 -14.83 15.88 -4.29
N ILE A 115 -13.75 16.40 -3.73
CA ILE A 115 -13.34 16.13 -2.34
C ILE A 115 -14.34 16.74 -1.36
N ILE A 116 -14.83 17.93 -1.65
CA ILE A 116 -15.86 18.62 -0.83
C ILE A 116 -17.14 17.77 -0.80
N GLU A 117 -17.66 17.38 -1.96
CA GLU A 117 -18.87 16.56 -2.07
C GLU A 117 -18.69 15.19 -1.41
N GLU A 118 -17.51 14.57 -1.55
CA GLU A 118 -17.16 13.33 -0.88
C GLU A 118 -17.18 13.48 0.64
N LYS A 119 -16.54 14.51 1.18
CA LYS A 119 -16.54 14.77 2.63
C LYS A 119 -17.93 15.08 3.17
N LEU A 120 -18.74 15.87 2.47
CA LEU A 120 -20.12 16.13 2.82
C LEU A 120 -20.97 14.84 2.81
N ASN A 121 -20.74 13.94 1.88
CA ASN A 121 -21.39 12.65 1.85
C ASN A 121 -20.92 11.74 3.00
N ASN A 122 -19.62 11.70 3.27
CA ASN A 122 -19.04 10.91 4.35
C ASN A 122 -19.44 11.40 5.75
N ALA A 123 -19.75 12.69 5.90
CA ALA A 123 -20.27 13.24 7.15
C ALA A 123 -21.56 12.55 7.63
N LYS A 124 -22.36 11.97 6.74
CA LYS A 124 -23.55 11.17 7.06
C LYS A 124 -23.21 9.86 7.78
N HIS A 125 -21.96 9.40 7.63
CA HIS A 125 -21.43 8.16 8.17
C HIS A 125 -20.43 8.42 9.31
N THR A 126 -20.59 9.54 9.99
CA THR A 126 -19.73 9.94 11.10
C THR A 126 -20.48 9.77 12.43
N LEU A 127 -19.80 9.19 13.41
CA LEU A 127 -20.33 9.07 14.77
C LEU A 127 -20.12 10.39 15.54
N PRO A 128 -20.93 10.65 16.59
CA PRO A 128 -20.60 11.70 17.56
C PRO A 128 -19.18 11.54 18.11
N LEU A 129 -18.51 12.65 18.41
CA LEU A 129 -17.10 12.68 18.80
C LEU A 129 -16.77 11.70 19.94
N GLU A 130 -17.58 11.70 20.99
CA GLU A 130 -17.41 10.79 22.14
C GLU A 130 -17.41 9.30 21.74
N GLN A 131 -18.26 8.92 20.78
CA GLN A 131 -18.32 7.55 20.30
C GLN A 131 -17.14 7.21 19.40
N GLN A 132 -16.66 8.17 18.60
CA GLN A 132 -15.44 8.00 17.81
C GLN A 132 -14.21 7.81 18.71
N GLU A 133 -14.10 8.58 19.78
CA GLU A 133 -13.02 8.46 20.77
C GLU A 133 -13.00 7.07 21.40
N ILE A 134 -14.16 6.53 21.79
CA ILE A 134 -14.28 5.17 22.33
C ILE A 134 -13.79 4.14 21.30
N LEU A 135 -14.23 4.24 20.04
CA LEU A 135 -13.80 3.32 18.99
C LEU A 135 -12.30 3.40 18.74
N ASN A 136 -11.73 4.60 18.75
CA ASN A 136 -10.30 4.81 18.57
C ASN A 136 -9.48 4.21 19.73
N LEU A 137 -9.96 4.31 20.97
CA LEU A 137 -9.33 3.70 22.12
C LEU A 137 -9.38 2.15 22.10
N ILE A 138 -10.46 1.58 21.56
CA ILE A 138 -10.63 0.13 21.47
C ILE A 138 -9.89 -0.46 20.25
N TYR A 139 -9.70 0.31 19.19
CA TYR A 139 -9.09 -0.17 17.94
C TYR A 139 -7.75 -0.91 18.10
N PRO A 140 -6.77 -0.43 18.89
CA PRO A 140 -5.50 -1.13 19.09
C PRO A 140 -5.66 -2.52 19.73
N THR A 141 -6.67 -2.71 20.60
CA THR A 141 -6.91 -3.97 21.33
C THR A 141 -7.94 -4.87 20.63
N SER A 142 -8.46 -4.46 19.49
CA SER A 142 -9.48 -5.18 18.72
C SER A 142 -8.96 -5.57 17.33
N LYS A 143 -9.47 -4.97 16.27
CA LYS A 143 -9.12 -5.29 14.88
C LYS A 143 -7.60 -5.24 14.62
N LYS A 144 -6.91 -4.22 15.15
CA LYS A 144 -5.46 -4.10 14.97
C LYS A 144 -4.70 -5.24 15.68
N ALA A 145 -5.06 -5.57 16.91
CA ALA A 145 -4.43 -6.67 17.65
C ALA A 145 -4.53 -8.00 16.90
N PHE A 146 -5.69 -8.32 16.32
CA PHE A 146 -5.86 -9.52 15.50
C PHE A 146 -5.06 -9.49 14.20
N SER A 147 -4.92 -8.32 13.59
CA SER A 147 -4.03 -8.15 12.42
C SER A 147 -2.57 -8.33 12.80
N ASP A 148 -2.12 -7.73 13.90
CA ASP A 148 -0.76 -7.88 14.41
C ASP A 148 -0.47 -9.36 14.79
N MET A 149 -1.42 -10.06 15.39
CA MET A 149 -1.33 -11.49 15.68
C MET A 149 -1.16 -12.31 14.38
N TYR A 150 -1.91 -12.00 13.32
CA TYR A 150 -1.74 -12.65 12.03
C TYR A 150 -0.30 -12.50 11.50
N TYR A 151 0.24 -11.29 11.50
CA TYR A 151 1.61 -11.03 11.04
C TYR A 151 2.65 -11.72 11.94
N ALA A 152 2.45 -11.70 13.27
CA ALA A 152 3.36 -12.36 14.20
C ALA A 152 3.36 -13.88 14.00
N LEU A 153 2.20 -14.52 13.88
CA LEU A 153 2.07 -15.95 13.68
C LEU A 153 2.64 -16.40 12.34
N THR A 154 2.27 -15.72 11.26
CA THR A 154 2.74 -16.09 9.91
C THR A 154 4.22 -15.77 9.71
N GLY A 155 4.70 -14.64 10.24
CA GLY A 155 6.11 -14.25 10.15
C GLY A 155 7.06 -15.16 10.92
N ASN A 156 6.60 -15.74 12.03
CA ASN A 156 7.38 -16.68 12.84
C ASN A 156 7.17 -18.16 12.45
N ALA A 157 6.20 -18.44 11.56
CA ALA A 157 5.93 -19.81 11.14
C ALA A 157 7.11 -20.41 10.38
N LYS A 158 7.43 -21.66 10.72
CA LYS A 158 8.48 -22.43 10.06
C LYS A 158 7.86 -23.66 9.40
N ALA A 159 8.30 -23.93 8.18
CA ALA A 159 7.92 -25.12 7.43
C ALA A 159 9.04 -26.16 7.50
N ASN A 160 8.67 -27.43 7.67
CA ASN A 160 9.60 -28.53 7.54
C ASN A 160 9.71 -28.94 6.07
N TYR A 161 10.71 -28.43 5.39
CA TYR A 161 10.98 -28.77 4.00
C TYR A 161 12.11 -29.80 3.90
N ARG A 162 11.80 -31.03 3.49
CA ARG A 162 12.76 -32.15 3.34
C ARG A 162 13.64 -32.35 4.58
N GLY A 163 13.04 -32.25 5.77
CA GLY A 163 13.75 -32.42 7.05
C GLY A 163 14.44 -31.15 7.60
N ASN A 164 14.43 -30.06 6.86
CA ASN A 164 15.00 -28.77 7.28
C ASN A 164 13.89 -27.79 7.72
N SER A 165 14.11 -27.14 8.85
CA SER A 165 13.20 -26.11 9.35
C SER A 165 13.52 -24.76 8.68
N LEU A 166 12.70 -24.34 7.72
CA LEU A 166 12.90 -23.11 6.96
C LEU A 166 11.80 -22.08 7.29
N PRO A 167 12.10 -20.76 7.15
CA PRO A 167 11.07 -19.72 7.21
C PRO A 167 9.97 -19.97 6.18
N LEU A 168 8.71 -19.74 6.55
CA LEU A 168 7.57 -19.96 5.67
C LEU A 168 7.67 -19.18 4.37
N THR A 169 8.16 -17.92 4.42
CA THR A 169 8.38 -17.08 3.23
C THR A 169 9.39 -17.69 2.24
N GLN A 170 10.45 -18.30 2.74
CA GLN A 170 11.43 -18.97 1.89
C GLN A 170 10.80 -20.17 1.17
N VAL A 171 10.02 -20.98 1.88
CA VAL A 171 9.34 -22.14 1.29
C VAL A 171 8.29 -21.71 0.27
N LYS A 172 7.55 -20.64 0.53
CA LYS A 172 6.59 -20.07 -0.43
C LYS A 172 7.26 -19.62 -1.73
N ASN A 173 8.45 -19.04 -1.67
CA ASN A 173 9.18 -18.60 -2.87
C ASN A 173 9.62 -19.77 -3.76
N MET A 174 9.71 -21.00 -3.24
CA MET A 174 10.02 -22.20 -4.02
C MET A 174 8.89 -22.60 -5.00
N CYS A 175 7.73 -21.94 -4.97
CA CYS A 175 6.68 -22.13 -5.99
C CYS A 175 7.12 -21.72 -7.40
N HIS A 176 8.22 -20.97 -7.54
CA HIS A 176 8.82 -20.55 -8.80
C HIS A 176 9.99 -21.42 -9.24
N ASP A 177 10.37 -22.46 -8.49
CA ASP A 177 11.47 -23.34 -8.84
C ASP A 177 11.19 -24.09 -10.16
N ASN A 178 12.22 -24.38 -10.94
CA ASN A 178 12.06 -25.09 -12.20
C ASN A 178 11.69 -26.58 -11.99
N ASP A 179 12.12 -27.19 -10.87
CA ASP A 179 11.79 -28.59 -10.54
C ASP A 179 10.39 -28.71 -9.91
N SER A 180 9.52 -29.46 -10.58
CA SER A 180 8.15 -29.77 -10.11
C SER A 180 8.14 -30.46 -8.73
N ASN A 181 9.14 -31.28 -8.41
CA ASN A 181 9.22 -31.93 -7.09
C ASN A 181 9.54 -30.90 -6.00
N VAL A 182 10.39 -29.90 -6.29
CA VAL A 182 10.66 -28.80 -5.35
C VAL A 182 9.39 -28.02 -5.08
N ARG A 183 8.66 -27.61 -6.12
CA ARG A 183 7.40 -26.88 -5.98
C ARG A 183 6.35 -27.67 -5.18
N LYS A 184 6.22 -28.98 -5.49
CA LYS A 184 5.28 -29.86 -4.79
C LYS A 184 5.61 -30.04 -3.31
N ASP A 185 6.87 -30.37 -3.00
CA ASP A 185 7.31 -30.59 -1.63
C ASP A 185 7.20 -29.30 -0.80
N ALA A 186 7.54 -28.16 -1.41
CA ALA A 186 7.38 -26.85 -0.78
C ALA A 186 5.91 -26.53 -0.48
N PHE A 187 5.01 -26.77 -1.42
CA PHE A 187 3.56 -26.57 -1.21
C PHE A 187 3.02 -27.44 -0.06
N LEU A 188 3.41 -28.71 0.00
CA LEU A 188 3.01 -29.59 1.10
C LEU A 188 3.58 -29.13 2.44
N ALA A 189 4.84 -28.70 2.48
CA ALA A 189 5.47 -28.17 3.68
C ALA A 189 4.81 -26.86 4.15
N GLU A 190 4.40 -26.00 3.20
CA GLU A 190 3.63 -24.77 3.49
C GLU A 190 2.29 -25.10 4.15
N LEU A 191 1.51 -26.05 3.59
CA LEU A 191 0.20 -26.47 4.15
C LEU A 191 0.35 -27.00 5.57
N GLU A 192 1.36 -27.85 5.82
CA GLU A 192 1.61 -28.37 7.16
C GLU A 192 2.01 -27.26 8.16
N ALA A 193 2.75 -26.25 7.72
CA ALA A 193 3.16 -25.14 8.56
C ALA A 193 1.99 -24.28 9.05
N TYR A 194 0.88 -24.22 8.31
CA TYR A 194 -0.32 -23.50 8.74
C TYR A 194 -1.17 -24.24 9.79
N LYS A 195 -1.10 -25.58 9.86
CA LYS A 195 -1.94 -26.36 10.78
C LYS A 195 -1.86 -25.91 12.24
N PRO A 196 -0.68 -25.66 12.83
CA PRO A 196 -0.58 -25.25 14.23
C PRO A 196 -1.20 -23.86 14.51
N ILE A 197 -1.30 -23.01 13.49
CA ILE A 197 -1.81 -21.64 13.61
C ILE A 197 -3.20 -21.45 13.00
N GLU A 198 -3.81 -22.47 12.43
CA GLU A 198 -5.12 -22.41 11.77
C GLU A 198 -6.21 -21.89 12.71
N THR A 199 -6.30 -22.47 13.92
CA THR A 199 -7.33 -22.07 14.89
C THR A 199 -7.23 -20.60 15.30
N PRO A 200 -6.07 -20.08 15.77
CA PRO A 200 -5.97 -18.65 16.10
C PRO A 200 -6.22 -17.74 14.89
N LEU A 201 -5.81 -18.13 13.68
CA LEU A 201 -6.10 -17.36 12.47
C LEU A 201 -7.59 -17.34 12.15
N ALA A 202 -8.31 -18.45 12.32
CA ALA A 202 -9.77 -18.50 12.14
C ALA A 202 -10.50 -17.57 13.13
N PHE A 203 -10.06 -17.50 14.39
CA PHE A 203 -10.57 -16.56 15.38
C PHE A 203 -10.28 -15.10 14.97
N ALA A 204 -9.05 -14.81 14.50
CA ALA A 204 -8.68 -13.47 14.03
C ALA A 204 -9.56 -12.99 12.88
N VAL A 205 -9.72 -13.81 11.84
CA VAL A 205 -10.58 -13.49 10.70
C VAL A 205 -12.03 -13.27 11.15
N SER A 206 -12.55 -14.13 12.02
CA SER A 206 -13.92 -14.01 12.55
C SER A 206 -14.11 -12.73 13.36
N ALA A 207 -13.16 -12.37 14.21
CA ALA A 207 -13.20 -11.15 15.02
C ALA A 207 -13.16 -9.89 14.13
N ILE A 208 -12.23 -9.84 13.16
CA ILE A 208 -12.11 -8.72 12.22
C ILE A 208 -13.41 -8.55 11.40
N LYS A 209 -13.96 -9.65 10.88
CA LYS A 209 -15.23 -9.60 10.11
C LYS A 209 -16.42 -9.16 10.96
N LYS A 210 -16.53 -9.64 12.19
CA LYS A 210 -17.59 -9.20 13.11
C LYS A 210 -17.46 -7.71 13.42
N GLN A 211 -16.26 -7.21 13.67
CA GLN A 211 -16.03 -5.79 13.90
C GLN A 211 -16.41 -4.95 12.68
N GLN A 212 -16.05 -5.37 11.46
CA GLN A 212 -16.47 -4.68 10.22
C GLN A 212 -17.99 -4.59 10.07
N LEU A 213 -18.73 -5.65 10.43
CA LEU A 213 -20.20 -5.65 10.44
C LEU A 213 -20.78 -4.65 11.46
N ILE A 214 -20.18 -4.60 12.66
CA ILE A 214 -20.60 -3.67 13.72
C ILE A 214 -20.30 -2.23 13.29
N GLU A 215 -19.10 -1.94 12.81
CA GLU A 215 -18.70 -0.61 12.34
C GLU A 215 -19.60 -0.12 11.21
N ALA A 216 -19.86 -0.94 10.19
CA ALA A 216 -20.76 -0.58 9.10
C ALA A 216 -22.15 -0.18 9.61
N ARG A 217 -22.71 -0.96 10.54
CA ARG A 217 -24.02 -0.67 11.15
C ARG A 217 -24.01 0.60 11.98
N LEU A 218 -22.98 0.81 12.82
CA LEU A 218 -22.87 1.99 13.67
C LEU A 218 -22.74 3.27 12.85
N LEU A 219 -21.99 3.21 11.75
CA LEU A 219 -21.77 4.31 10.81
C LEU A 219 -22.94 4.51 9.83
N GLY A 220 -24.04 3.75 9.96
CA GLY A 220 -25.24 3.90 9.12
C GLY A 220 -25.10 3.43 7.69
N TYR A 221 -24.09 2.58 7.39
CA TYR A 221 -24.02 1.89 6.12
C TYR A 221 -25.00 0.72 6.07
N LYS A 222 -25.53 0.43 4.90
CA LYS A 222 -26.41 -0.72 4.66
C LYS A 222 -25.72 -2.04 5.02
N ASP A 223 -24.46 -2.17 4.59
CA ASP A 223 -23.62 -3.34 4.79
C ASP A 223 -22.12 -2.98 4.63
N PRO A 224 -21.20 -3.89 4.95
CA PRO A 224 -19.76 -3.66 4.75
C PRO A 224 -19.35 -3.45 3.29
N LEU A 225 -20.12 -3.97 2.33
CA LEU A 225 -19.84 -3.80 0.90
C LEU A 225 -20.09 -2.35 0.48
N GLU A 226 -21.20 -1.74 0.91
CA GLU A 226 -21.47 -0.32 0.66
C GLU A 226 -20.37 0.57 1.24
N LYS A 227 -19.95 0.31 2.50
CA LYS A 227 -18.82 1.02 3.11
C LYS A 227 -17.56 0.90 2.25
N MET A 228 -17.20 -0.31 1.84
CA MET A 228 -16.01 -0.56 1.02
C MET A 228 -16.10 0.13 -0.35
N LEU A 229 -17.26 0.13 -0.99
CA LEU A 229 -17.46 0.79 -2.28
C LEU A 229 -17.27 2.31 -2.17
N ILE A 230 -17.84 2.93 -1.14
CA ILE A 230 -17.68 4.37 -0.88
C ILE A 230 -16.22 4.71 -0.60
N GLU A 231 -15.56 3.98 0.29
CA GLU A 231 -14.12 4.17 0.62
C GLU A 231 -13.20 3.96 -0.58
N SER A 232 -13.58 3.04 -1.49
CA SER A 232 -12.83 2.76 -2.74
C SER A 232 -13.23 3.69 -3.89
N ARG A 233 -14.14 4.64 -3.69
CA ARG A 233 -14.69 5.53 -4.73
C ARG A 233 -15.26 4.78 -5.92
N MET A 234 -15.85 3.60 -5.68
CA MET A 234 -16.39 2.71 -6.69
C MET A 234 -17.92 2.68 -6.61
N SER A 235 -18.58 2.78 -7.76
CA SER A 235 -20.03 2.56 -7.82
C SER A 235 -20.38 1.06 -7.83
N SER A 236 -21.56 0.69 -7.34
CA SER A 236 -22.06 -0.69 -7.46
C SER A 236 -22.13 -1.15 -8.92
N LYS A 237 -22.51 -0.24 -9.84
CA LYS A 237 -22.51 -0.53 -11.29
C LYS A 237 -21.13 -0.90 -11.82
N THR A 238 -20.08 -0.23 -11.35
CA THR A 238 -18.70 -0.52 -11.73
C THR A 238 -18.29 -1.91 -11.21
N LEU A 239 -18.63 -2.23 -9.95
CA LEU A 239 -18.41 -3.56 -9.39
C LEU A 239 -19.15 -4.64 -10.18
N ASP A 240 -20.43 -4.44 -10.49
CA ASP A 240 -21.25 -5.38 -11.25
C ASP A 240 -20.68 -5.60 -12.65
N ALA A 241 -20.25 -4.53 -13.33
CA ALA A 241 -19.61 -4.63 -14.64
C ALA A 241 -18.29 -5.40 -14.59
N MET A 242 -17.47 -5.15 -13.56
CA MET A 242 -16.22 -5.88 -13.32
C MET A 242 -16.50 -7.37 -13.07
N MET A 243 -17.42 -7.70 -12.16
CA MET A 243 -17.76 -9.09 -11.84
C MET A 243 -18.36 -9.82 -13.04
N THR A 244 -19.24 -9.17 -13.82
CA THR A 244 -19.79 -9.71 -15.05
C THR A 244 -18.70 -9.98 -16.08
N SER A 245 -17.76 -9.07 -16.24
CA SER A 245 -16.63 -9.24 -17.14
C SER A 245 -15.72 -10.40 -16.71
N ILE A 246 -15.39 -10.50 -15.43
CA ILE A 246 -14.64 -11.64 -14.87
C ILE A 246 -15.36 -12.95 -15.18
N GLN A 247 -16.66 -13.04 -14.87
CA GLN A 247 -17.46 -14.25 -15.12
C GLN A 247 -17.47 -14.64 -16.61
N LYS A 248 -17.58 -13.64 -17.50
CA LYS A 248 -17.54 -13.85 -18.95
C LYS A 248 -16.21 -14.46 -19.42
N TYR A 249 -15.09 -14.07 -18.81
CA TYR A 249 -13.76 -14.55 -19.19
C TYR A 249 -13.29 -15.78 -18.42
N LEU A 250 -14.00 -16.21 -17.36
CA LEU A 250 -13.65 -17.45 -16.63
C LEU A 250 -13.45 -18.69 -17.54
N PRO A 251 -14.27 -18.93 -18.59
CA PRO A 251 -14.03 -20.04 -19.49
C PRO A 251 -12.67 -20.00 -20.18
N VAL A 252 -12.19 -18.80 -20.56
CA VAL A 252 -10.87 -18.61 -21.19
C VAL A 252 -9.75 -18.95 -20.22
N PHE A 253 -9.84 -18.48 -18.96
CA PHE A 253 -8.85 -18.83 -17.93
C PHE A 253 -8.85 -20.33 -17.60
N ARG A 254 -10.03 -20.95 -17.56
CA ARG A 254 -10.13 -22.41 -17.38
C ARG A 254 -9.49 -23.19 -18.52
N GLU A 255 -9.68 -22.74 -19.76
CA GLU A 255 -9.05 -23.37 -20.93
C GLU A 255 -7.52 -23.18 -20.91
N TYR A 256 -7.05 -21.99 -20.56
CA TYR A 256 -5.62 -21.75 -20.34
C TYR A 256 -5.03 -22.74 -19.31
N LEU A 257 -5.68 -22.89 -18.13
CA LEU A 257 -5.20 -23.81 -17.09
C LEU A 257 -5.24 -25.28 -17.54
N ARG A 258 -6.25 -25.68 -18.31
CA ARG A 258 -6.34 -27.04 -18.89
C ARG A 258 -5.24 -27.28 -19.91
N THR A 259 -4.98 -26.30 -20.76
CA THR A 259 -3.90 -26.38 -21.77
C THR A 259 -2.55 -26.46 -21.09
N LYS A 260 -2.30 -25.60 -20.09
CA LYS A 260 -1.08 -25.66 -19.28
C LYS A 260 -0.92 -27.01 -18.58
N ALA A 261 -1.97 -27.56 -18.00
CA ALA A 261 -1.95 -28.88 -17.37
C ALA A 261 -1.48 -29.96 -18.36
N LYS A 262 -2.10 -30.01 -19.55
CA LYS A 262 -1.71 -30.97 -20.60
C LYS A 262 -0.26 -30.80 -21.04
N MET A 263 0.22 -29.58 -21.22
CA MET A 263 1.61 -29.30 -21.59
C MET A 263 2.61 -29.76 -20.52
N LEU A 264 2.19 -29.76 -19.24
CA LEU A 264 2.99 -30.24 -18.10
C LEU A 264 2.76 -31.74 -17.79
N GLY A 265 1.94 -32.45 -18.60
CA GLY A 265 1.69 -33.88 -18.45
C GLY A 265 0.61 -34.26 -17.41
N TYR A 266 -0.29 -33.34 -17.08
CA TYR A 266 -1.40 -33.57 -16.14
C TYR A 266 -2.74 -33.75 -16.87
N ASP A 267 -3.40 -34.92 -16.71
CA ASP A 267 -4.68 -35.22 -17.36
C ASP A 267 -5.90 -34.73 -16.59
N ASN A 268 -5.82 -34.66 -15.25
CA ASN A 268 -6.94 -34.34 -14.36
C ASN A 268 -6.97 -32.91 -13.86
N GLY A 269 -6.38 -31.96 -14.60
CA GLY A 269 -6.28 -30.55 -14.20
C GLY A 269 -4.92 -30.20 -13.65
N LEU A 270 -4.67 -28.89 -13.54
CA LEU A 270 -3.40 -28.35 -13.08
C LEU A 270 -3.31 -28.40 -11.56
N PRO A 271 -2.34 -29.11 -10.95
CA PRO A 271 -2.11 -29.02 -9.51
C PRO A 271 -1.77 -27.59 -9.08
N TRP A 272 -2.17 -27.20 -7.88
CA TRP A 272 -1.99 -25.84 -7.39
C TRP A 272 -0.51 -25.40 -7.40
N TYR A 273 0.41 -26.28 -7.04
CA TYR A 273 1.86 -26.02 -7.04
C TYR A 273 2.48 -25.85 -8.43
N GLU A 274 1.72 -26.13 -9.52
CA GLU A 274 2.14 -25.91 -10.90
C GLU A 274 1.64 -24.59 -11.51
N ILE A 275 0.93 -23.80 -10.74
CA ILE A 275 0.36 -22.53 -11.25
C ILE A 275 1.43 -21.60 -11.80
N TYR A 276 2.62 -21.56 -11.12
CA TYR A 276 3.77 -20.74 -11.51
C TYR A 276 4.83 -21.49 -12.30
N ALA A 277 4.60 -22.77 -12.62
CA ALA A 277 5.53 -23.55 -13.43
C ALA A 277 5.76 -22.89 -14.81
N THR A 278 7.01 -22.80 -15.23
CA THR A 278 7.38 -22.38 -16.58
C THR A 278 7.07 -23.48 -17.58
N LEU A 279 6.68 -23.12 -18.81
CA LEU A 279 6.42 -24.09 -19.89
C LEU A 279 7.65 -24.35 -20.74
N GLN A 280 8.65 -23.51 -20.61
CA GLN A 280 9.95 -23.63 -21.30
C GLN A 280 11.06 -23.23 -20.33
N ASP A 281 12.19 -23.89 -20.44
CA ASP A 281 13.42 -23.44 -19.78
C ASP A 281 13.86 -22.15 -20.46
N CYS A 282 13.54 -21.01 -19.83
CA CYS A 282 13.97 -19.71 -20.28
C CYS A 282 15.00 -19.20 -19.28
N ASP A 283 16.26 -19.35 -19.65
CA ASP A 283 17.38 -18.78 -18.89
C ASP A 283 17.63 -17.35 -19.40
N PHE A 284 16.73 -16.44 -19.03
CA PHE A 284 16.88 -15.02 -19.33
C PHE A 284 17.61 -14.33 -18.18
N ASN A 285 18.88 -14.02 -18.41
CA ASN A 285 19.64 -13.11 -17.55
C ASN A 285 19.59 -11.72 -18.16
N PHE A 286 18.89 -10.79 -17.53
CA PHE A 286 18.87 -9.38 -17.92
C PHE A 286 19.81 -8.60 -16.99
N SER A 287 20.71 -7.81 -17.56
CA SER A 287 21.36 -6.74 -16.81
C SER A 287 20.36 -5.63 -16.48
N ILE A 288 20.74 -4.72 -15.59
CA ILE A 288 19.88 -3.55 -15.28
C ILE A 288 19.72 -2.68 -16.54
N GLU A 289 20.78 -2.55 -17.32
CA GLU A 289 20.81 -1.82 -18.60
C GLU A 289 19.87 -2.46 -19.64
N ASP A 290 19.86 -3.79 -19.74
CA ASP A 290 18.92 -4.50 -20.61
C ASP A 290 17.46 -4.28 -20.17
N CYS A 291 17.20 -4.31 -18.85
CA CYS A 291 15.88 -4.03 -18.30
C CYS A 291 15.44 -2.58 -18.58
N GLU A 292 16.34 -1.61 -18.42
CA GLU A 292 16.07 -0.20 -18.73
C GLU A 292 15.67 -0.04 -20.21
N SER A 293 16.49 -0.57 -21.12
CA SER A 293 16.23 -0.52 -22.57
C SER A 293 14.89 -1.16 -22.90
N TYR A 294 14.62 -2.36 -22.37
CA TYR A 294 13.38 -3.08 -22.63
C TYR A 294 12.13 -2.32 -22.13
N ILE A 295 12.21 -1.71 -20.95
CA ILE A 295 11.10 -0.94 -20.37
C ILE A 295 10.86 0.34 -21.18
N LEU A 296 11.92 1.05 -21.56
CA LEU A 296 11.82 2.26 -22.39
C LEU A 296 11.18 1.96 -23.75
N ASP A 297 11.63 0.89 -24.44
CA ASP A 297 11.03 0.44 -25.70
C ASP A 297 9.55 0.05 -25.58
N ALA A 298 9.19 -0.58 -24.46
CA ALA A 298 7.81 -0.96 -24.21
C ALA A 298 6.93 0.27 -23.97
N PHE A 299 7.41 1.25 -23.20
CA PHE A 299 6.64 2.45 -22.86
C PHE A 299 6.56 3.46 -24.00
N GLU A 300 7.55 3.50 -24.92
CA GLU A 300 7.46 4.27 -26.16
C GLU A 300 6.22 3.87 -26.97
N LYS A 301 5.89 2.58 -27.02
CA LYS A 301 4.70 2.04 -27.72
C LYS A 301 3.38 2.41 -27.04
N VAL A 302 3.41 2.76 -25.76
CA VAL A 302 2.22 3.17 -25.00
C VAL A 302 1.96 4.66 -25.12
N GLY A 303 3.01 5.49 -25.09
CA GLY A 303 2.90 6.94 -25.25
C GLY A 303 4.14 7.69 -24.80
N GLU A 304 4.40 8.79 -25.48
CA GLU A 304 5.58 9.64 -25.30
C GLU A 304 5.75 10.13 -23.84
N ASN A 305 4.66 10.58 -23.20
CA ASN A 305 4.73 11.07 -21.81
C ASN A 305 5.20 9.99 -20.81
N LEU A 306 4.77 8.75 -21.01
CA LEU A 306 5.18 7.64 -20.14
C LEU A 306 6.64 7.27 -20.39
N HIS A 307 7.07 7.23 -21.66
CA HIS A 307 8.45 7.01 -22.05
C HIS A 307 9.38 8.06 -21.41
N GLU A 308 9.11 9.36 -21.59
CA GLU A 308 9.93 10.45 -21.05
C GLU A 308 9.96 10.47 -19.51
N MET A 309 8.84 10.20 -18.86
CA MET A 309 8.80 10.06 -17.38
C MET A 309 9.70 8.91 -16.92
N THR A 310 9.62 7.76 -17.57
CA THR A 310 10.40 6.58 -17.21
C THR A 310 11.89 6.80 -17.47
N LYS A 311 12.24 7.41 -18.60
CA LYS A 311 13.61 7.80 -18.93
C LYS A 311 14.19 8.74 -17.87
N THR A 312 13.39 9.72 -17.44
CA THR A 312 13.76 10.63 -16.35
C THR A 312 13.99 9.87 -15.04
N ALA A 313 13.12 8.91 -14.72
CA ALA A 313 13.24 8.09 -13.50
C ALA A 313 14.56 7.29 -13.46
N PHE A 314 14.99 6.72 -14.57
CA PHE A 314 16.28 6.04 -14.65
C PHE A 314 17.46 7.02 -14.60
N HIS A 315 17.43 8.07 -15.43
CA HIS A 315 18.53 9.04 -15.55
C HIS A 315 18.76 9.83 -14.25
N GLU A 316 17.71 10.14 -13.52
CA GLU A 316 17.77 10.90 -12.27
C GLU A 316 17.80 10.00 -11.02
N HIS A 317 18.04 8.71 -11.19
CA HIS A 317 18.16 7.75 -10.10
C HIS A 317 16.97 7.76 -9.11
N TRP A 318 15.74 7.64 -9.63
CA TRP A 318 14.54 7.54 -8.78
C TRP A 318 14.33 6.13 -8.23
N ILE A 319 15.10 5.14 -8.67
CA ILE A 319 14.93 3.73 -8.33
C ILE A 319 16.19 3.24 -7.62
N ASP A 320 15.99 2.56 -6.49
CA ASP A 320 17.06 1.90 -5.75
C ASP A 320 17.04 0.38 -6.05
N TYR A 321 17.98 -0.09 -6.87
CA TYR A 321 18.01 -1.49 -7.31
C TYR A 321 18.73 -2.45 -6.35
N PRO A 322 19.91 -2.08 -5.77
CA PRO A 322 20.73 -3.05 -5.07
C PRO A 322 20.07 -3.60 -3.81
N THR A 323 20.44 -4.83 -3.48
CA THR A 323 20.15 -5.39 -2.15
C THR A 323 21.38 -5.17 -1.26
N TYR A 324 21.18 -4.58 -0.08
CA TYR A 324 22.24 -4.34 0.91
C TYR A 324 21.66 -4.33 2.32
N GLU A 325 22.54 -4.42 3.30
CA GLU A 325 22.15 -4.40 4.73
C GLU A 325 21.50 -3.06 5.10
N GLY A 326 20.41 -3.12 5.85
CA GLY A 326 19.65 -1.94 6.26
C GLY A 326 18.58 -1.50 5.25
N LYS A 327 18.51 -2.09 4.06
CA LYS A 327 17.41 -1.88 3.11
C LYS A 327 16.22 -2.75 3.49
N GLN A 328 15.04 -2.12 3.62
CA GLN A 328 13.79 -2.85 3.86
C GLN A 328 13.39 -3.65 2.60
N PRO A 329 12.82 -4.86 2.74
CA PRO A 329 12.27 -5.58 1.61
C PRO A 329 11.07 -4.80 1.04
N GLY A 330 11.07 -4.61 -0.30
CA GLY A 330 10.00 -3.94 -1.03
C GLY A 330 8.79 -4.84 -1.25
#